data_e00f5831a5c96d1ba5bfe1143e6d2bcf
#
_entry.id   e00f5831a5c96d1ba5bfe1143e6d2bcf
#
_cell.length_a   1.000
_cell.length_b   1.000
_cell.length_c   1.000
_cell.angle_alpha   90.00
_cell.angle_beta   90.00
_cell.angle_gamma   90.00
#
_symmetry.space_group_name_H-M   'P 1'
#
loop_
_entity.id
_entity.type
_entity.pdbx_description
1 polymer ?
#
loop_
_entity_poly.entity_id
_entity_poly.type
_entity_poly.pdbx_seq_one_letter_code
_entity_poly.pdbx_strand_id
1 'polypeptide(L)'
;NVGLGEGSALPVGVPVPWPSATPPTGWLKCNGAAFSAEEYPELAKAYPTNKLPDLRGEFIRGWDDGRGVDSSRGLLTSQDHLFASHGHWFDKYYALTGFDPTGGQFVVTADASGNLITANSISTVSVGGSETRPRNVAFNYIVRAA
;
A
#
# COMPACT_ATOMS: atom_id res chain seq x y z
N ASN A 1 -43.87 -11.62 -2.35
CA ASN A 1 -42.65 -11.30 -1.58
C ASN A 1 -41.70 -12.49 -1.67
N VAL A 2 -40.79 -12.46 -2.61
CA VAL A 2 -39.64 -13.37 -2.59
C VAL A 2 -38.72 -12.81 -1.50
N GLY A 3 -38.90 -13.26 -0.25
CA GLY A 3 -37.98 -12.92 0.84
C GLY A 3 -36.62 -13.46 0.47
N LEU A 4 -35.71 -12.58 0.08
CA LEU A 4 -34.32 -12.92 0.01
C LEU A 4 -33.89 -13.19 1.45
N GLY A 5 -33.66 -14.46 1.79
CA GLY A 5 -33.14 -14.84 3.11
C GLY A 5 -31.80 -14.14 3.41
N GLU A 6 -31.38 -14.12 4.65
CA GLU A 6 -30.14 -13.45 5.09
C GLU A 6 -28.90 -13.83 4.25
N GLY A 7 -28.84 -15.01 3.66
CA GLY A 7 -27.74 -15.44 2.80
C GLY A 7 -27.76 -14.95 1.34
N SER A 8 -28.82 -14.23 0.92
CA SER A 8 -28.98 -13.81 -0.49
C SER A 8 -28.72 -12.32 -0.73
N ALA A 9 -28.61 -11.50 0.33
CA ALA A 9 -28.25 -10.10 0.25
C ALA A 9 -26.82 -9.89 0.74
N LEU A 10 -26.11 -8.92 0.13
CA LEU A 10 -24.81 -8.53 0.62
C LEU A 10 -24.94 -8.01 2.06
N PRO A 11 -24.15 -8.53 3.03
CA PRO A 11 -24.20 -8.06 4.40
C PRO A 11 -23.97 -6.54 4.51
N VAL A 12 -24.61 -5.91 5.50
CA VAL A 12 -24.37 -4.50 5.82
C VAL A 12 -22.88 -4.30 6.18
N GLY A 13 -22.26 -3.26 5.64
CA GLY A 13 -20.88 -2.90 5.94
C GLY A 13 -19.81 -3.58 5.08
N VAL A 14 -20.17 -4.49 4.15
CA VAL A 14 -19.19 -5.07 3.21
C VAL A 14 -18.79 -4.01 2.18
N PRO A 15 -17.51 -3.64 2.05
CA PRO A 15 -17.05 -2.72 1.03
C PRO A 15 -17.16 -3.34 -0.37
N VAL A 16 -17.78 -2.63 -1.28
CA VAL A 16 -17.86 -3.02 -2.70
C VAL A 16 -17.37 -1.90 -3.61
N PRO A 17 -16.73 -2.22 -4.75
CA PRO A 17 -16.34 -1.23 -5.74
C PRO A 17 -17.56 -0.71 -6.49
N TRP A 18 -17.68 0.60 -6.58
CA TRP A 18 -18.75 1.31 -7.28
C TRP A 18 -18.17 2.24 -8.35
N PRO A 19 -18.67 2.23 -9.60
CA PRO A 19 -18.02 2.94 -10.72
C PRO A 19 -18.35 4.44 -10.80
N SER A 20 -19.06 5.00 -9.81
CA SER A 20 -19.48 6.41 -9.80
C SER A 20 -19.07 7.11 -8.50
N ALA A 21 -18.92 8.43 -8.57
CA ALA A 21 -18.64 9.27 -7.41
C ALA A 21 -19.80 9.33 -6.42
N THR A 22 -21.04 9.09 -6.88
CA THR A 22 -22.23 9.15 -6.04
C THR A 22 -22.76 7.76 -5.77
N PRO A 23 -22.79 7.29 -4.52
CA PRO A 23 -23.41 6.03 -4.16
C PRO A 23 -24.91 6.03 -4.42
N PRO A 24 -25.53 4.85 -4.60
CA PRO A 24 -27.00 4.74 -4.58
C PRO A 24 -27.57 5.12 -3.20
N THR A 25 -28.86 5.40 -3.15
CA THR A 25 -29.58 5.62 -1.88
C THR A 25 -29.41 4.42 -0.96
N GLY A 26 -29.13 4.66 0.32
CA GLY A 26 -28.88 3.61 1.32
C GLY A 26 -27.44 3.08 1.37
N TRP A 27 -26.54 3.67 0.57
CA TRP A 27 -25.11 3.33 0.56
C TRP A 27 -24.26 4.52 0.98
N LEU A 28 -23.18 4.26 1.70
CA LEU A 28 -22.22 5.26 2.18
C LEU A 28 -20.84 5.04 1.59
N LYS A 29 -20.09 6.13 1.38
CA LYS A 29 -18.70 6.07 0.90
C LYS A 29 -17.75 5.64 2.01
N CYS A 30 -16.78 4.80 1.68
CA CYS A 30 -15.65 4.49 2.54
C CYS A 30 -14.59 5.60 2.44
N ASN A 31 -14.85 6.74 3.05
CA ASN A 31 -14.00 7.94 3.01
C ASN A 31 -13.56 8.44 4.39
N GLY A 32 -13.62 7.58 5.41
CA GLY A 32 -13.27 7.92 6.78
C GLY A 32 -14.35 8.69 7.56
N ALA A 33 -15.50 8.96 6.95
CA ALA A 33 -16.56 9.73 7.60
C ALA A 33 -17.22 8.96 8.75
N ALA A 34 -17.63 9.70 9.78
CA ALA A 34 -18.47 9.17 10.85
C ALA A 34 -19.91 9.01 10.35
N PHE A 35 -20.63 8.07 10.95
CA PHE A 35 -22.05 7.83 10.71
C PHE A 35 -22.81 7.72 12.04
N SER A 36 -24.13 7.89 11.99
CA SER A 36 -24.97 7.75 13.19
C SER A 36 -25.29 6.28 13.48
N ALA A 37 -24.93 5.80 14.66
CA ALA A 37 -25.29 4.46 15.12
C ALA A 37 -26.80 4.29 15.33
N GLU A 38 -27.54 5.37 15.61
CA GLU A 38 -28.99 5.35 15.73
C GLU A 38 -29.66 5.17 14.37
N GLU A 39 -29.14 5.84 13.34
CA GLU A 39 -29.63 5.74 11.99
C GLU A 39 -29.23 4.41 11.31
N TYR A 40 -28.02 3.91 11.61
CA TYR A 40 -27.45 2.70 11.00
C TYR A 40 -26.96 1.70 12.05
N PRO A 41 -27.86 1.08 12.85
CA PRO A 41 -27.47 0.20 13.95
C PRO A 41 -26.74 -1.08 13.49
N GLU A 42 -27.12 -1.64 12.34
CA GLU A 42 -26.42 -2.82 11.79
C GLU A 42 -25.01 -2.47 11.31
N LEU A 43 -24.84 -1.29 10.71
CA LEU A 43 -23.52 -0.79 10.31
C LEU A 43 -22.63 -0.55 11.54
N ALA A 44 -23.18 -0.06 12.62
CA ALA A 44 -22.45 0.15 13.88
C ALA A 44 -21.95 -1.16 14.51
N LYS A 45 -22.62 -2.28 14.28
CA LYS A 45 -22.12 -3.62 14.68
C LYS A 45 -20.88 -4.02 13.88
N ALA A 46 -20.86 -3.72 12.59
CA ALA A 46 -19.71 -4.01 11.72
C ALA A 46 -18.52 -3.06 11.98
N TYR A 47 -18.83 -1.78 12.28
CA TYR A 47 -17.84 -0.74 12.55
C TYR A 47 -18.10 -0.07 13.90
N PRO A 48 -17.69 -0.68 15.03
CA PRO A 48 -18.02 -0.20 16.38
C PRO A 48 -17.49 1.19 16.73
N THR A 49 -16.53 1.70 15.95
CA THR A 49 -16.03 3.08 16.09
C THR A 49 -16.99 4.12 15.51
N ASN A 50 -18.08 3.70 14.84
CA ASN A 50 -19.02 4.54 14.12
C ASN A 50 -18.35 5.43 13.06
N LYS A 51 -17.25 4.94 12.49
CA LYS A 51 -16.52 5.55 11.36
C LYS A 51 -16.23 4.49 10.33
N LEU A 52 -16.44 4.82 9.08
CA LEU A 52 -16.03 3.98 7.96
C LEU A 52 -14.52 4.12 7.72
N PRO A 53 -13.85 3.07 7.24
CA PRO A 53 -12.47 3.18 6.82
C PRO A 53 -12.35 4.16 5.65
N ASP A 54 -11.23 4.85 5.56
CA ASP A 54 -10.91 5.63 4.38
C ASP A 54 -10.18 4.72 3.38
N LEU A 55 -10.92 4.30 2.34
CA LEU A 55 -10.39 3.41 1.30
C LEU A 55 -10.03 4.16 0.01
N ARG A 56 -9.99 5.49 0.06
CA ARG A 56 -9.58 6.29 -1.09
C ARG A 56 -8.09 6.09 -1.36
N GLY A 57 -7.76 5.61 -2.56
CA GLY A 57 -6.38 5.30 -2.94
C GLY A 57 -5.81 4.01 -2.35
N GLU A 58 -6.58 3.24 -1.61
CA GLU A 58 -6.13 2.04 -0.92
C GLU A 58 -6.45 0.74 -1.69
N PHE A 59 -5.59 -0.26 -1.50
CA PHE A 59 -5.85 -1.65 -1.87
C PHE A 59 -6.29 -2.43 -0.64
N ILE A 60 -7.40 -3.17 -0.75
CA ILE A 60 -7.84 -4.05 0.34
C ILE A 60 -6.97 -5.31 0.36
N ARG A 61 -6.34 -5.56 1.51
CA ARG A 61 -5.53 -6.75 1.78
C ARG A 61 -6.29 -7.75 2.64
N GLY A 62 -6.11 -9.04 2.37
CA GLY A 62 -6.59 -10.08 3.29
C GLY A 62 -5.89 -9.96 4.65
N TRP A 63 -6.67 -10.01 5.73
CA TRP A 63 -6.13 -10.03 7.07
C TRP A 63 -5.33 -11.31 7.32
N ASP A 64 -4.21 -11.20 8.01
CA ASP A 64 -3.28 -12.30 8.26
C ASP A 64 -3.88 -13.43 9.12
N ASP A 65 -4.72 -13.08 10.07
CA ASP A 65 -5.42 -14.00 10.99
C ASP A 65 -4.52 -15.15 11.51
N GLY A 66 -3.29 -14.84 11.87
CA GLY A 66 -2.33 -15.81 12.41
C GLY A 66 -1.60 -16.66 11.38
N ARG A 67 -1.75 -16.41 10.07
CA ARG A 67 -1.04 -17.12 9.01
C ARG A 67 0.48 -16.88 9.02
N GLY A 68 0.93 -15.73 9.51
CA GLY A 68 2.35 -15.38 9.62
C GLY A 68 2.94 -14.68 8.40
N VAL A 69 2.13 -14.21 7.45
CA VAL A 69 2.58 -13.42 6.27
C VAL A 69 2.67 -11.93 6.60
N ASP A 70 1.81 -11.44 7.48
CA ASP A 70 1.74 -10.05 7.94
C ASP A 70 1.42 -10.04 9.45
N SER A 71 2.33 -10.64 10.22
CA SER A 71 2.13 -10.94 11.65
C SER A 71 1.82 -9.69 12.46
N SER A 72 0.95 -9.83 13.45
CA SER A 72 0.48 -8.75 14.33
C SER A 72 -0.31 -7.64 13.64
N ARG A 73 -0.77 -7.88 12.43
CA ARG A 73 -1.58 -6.94 11.67
C ARG A 73 -3.01 -6.88 12.25
N GLY A 74 -3.42 -5.70 12.70
CA GLY A 74 -4.80 -5.46 13.14
C GLY A 74 -5.77 -5.25 11.97
N LEU A 75 -7.02 -5.69 12.13
CA LEU A 75 -8.09 -5.35 11.17
C LEU A 75 -8.25 -3.84 11.03
N LEU A 76 -8.57 -3.39 9.83
CA LEU A 76 -8.84 -1.99 9.46
C LEU A 76 -7.66 -1.03 9.69
N THR A 77 -6.44 -1.54 9.91
CA THR A 77 -5.24 -0.70 9.99
C THR A 77 -4.65 -0.46 8.60
N SER A 78 -4.05 0.71 8.38
CA SER A 78 -3.35 1.05 7.14
C SER A 78 -1.89 0.62 7.14
N GLN A 79 -1.32 0.43 5.99
CA GLN A 79 0.12 0.26 5.74
C GLN A 79 0.51 1.11 4.54
N ASP A 80 1.57 1.89 4.67
CA ASP A 80 2.14 2.59 3.53
C ASP A 80 2.79 1.63 2.53
N HIS A 81 3.01 2.10 1.32
CA HIS A 81 3.71 1.33 0.31
C HIS A 81 5.14 1.01 0.80
N LEU A 82 5.59 -0.19 0.53
CA LEU A 82 6.95 -0.63 0.85
C LEU A 82 7.51 -1.43 -0.31
N PHE A 83 8.73 -1.09 -0.70
CA PHE A 83 9.50 -1.86 -1.66
C PHE A 83 10.31 -2.92 -0.91
N ALA A 84 10.25 -4.19 -1.36
CA ALA A 84 11.03 -5.24 -0.73
C ALA A 84 12.53 -4.92 -0.80
N SER A 85 13.22 -5.04 0.33
CA SER A 85 14.67 -4.80 0.38
C SER A 85 15.39 -5.74 -0.59
N HIS A 86 16.18 -5.16 -1.47
CA HIS A 86 17.01 -5.89 -2.42
C HIS A 86 18.28 -5.10 -2.74
N GLY A 87 19.28 -5.79 -3.27
CA GLY A 87 20.54 -5.19 -3.72
C GLY A 87 20.83 -5.55 -5.16
N HIS A 88 21.66 -4.75 -5.78
CA HIS A 88 22.18 -5.01 -7.11
C HIS A 88 23.69 -5.24 -7.05
N TRP A 89 24.16 -6.23 -7.77
CA TRP A 89 25.57 -6.50 -7.94
C TRP A 89 26.07 -5.88 -9.25
N PHE A 90 27.27 -5.33 -9.22
CA PHE A 90 27.95 -4.82 -10.41
C PHE A 90 28.99 -5.83 -10.87
N ASP A 91 28.84 -6.39 -12.07
CA ASP A 91 29.75 -7.42 -12.60
C ASP A 91 31.12 -6.90 -13.08
N LYS A 92 31.28 -5.58 -13.17
CA LYS A 92 32.52 -4.98 -13.69
C LYS A 92 32.98 -3.85 -12.80
N TYR A 93 34.11 -4.10 -12.15
CA TYR A 93 34.89 -3.09 -11.45
C TYR A 93 36.08 -2.74 -12.34
N TYR A 94 36.21 -1.50 -12.73
CA TYR A 94 37.46 -0.99 -13.26
C TYR A 94 38.30 -0.52 -12.07
N ALA A 95 39.18 -1.39 -11.58
CA ALA A 95 40.21 -0.99 -10.62
C ALA A 95 41.29 -0.25 -11.40
N LEU A 96 41.29 1.08 -11.32
CA LEU A 96 42.49 1.83 -11.60
C LEU A 96 43.42 1.70 -10.39
N THR A 97 44.64 1.27 -10.65
CA THR A 97 45.71 0.92 -9.72
C THR A 97 45.86 1.89 -8.55
N GLY A 98 45.28 1.55 -7.43
CA GLY A 98 45.54 2.11 -6.11
C GLY A 98 45.24 1.04 -5.09
N PHE A 99 46.29 0.42 -4.57
CA PHE A 99 46.16 -0.61 -3.56
C PHE A 99 46.02 0.06 -2.20
N ASP A 100 44.89 -0.15 -1.50
CA ASP A 100 44.79 0.16 -0.09
C ASP A 100 45.33 -1.01 0.72
N PRO A 101 46.42 -0.81 1.51
CA PRO A 101 46.98 -1.85 2.33
C PRO A 101 46.09 -2.33 3.48
N THR A 102 44.94 -1.67 3.71
CA THR A 102 43.96 -2.04 4.76
C THR A 102 42.84 -2.93 4.25
N GLY A 103 42.83 -3.33 2.96
CA GLY A 103 41.93 -4.32 2.40
C GLY A 103 40.55 -3.77 2.01
N GLY A 104 40.36 -2.46 1.96
CA GLY A 104 39.16 -1.83 1.40
C GLY A 104 39.20 -1.77 -0.12
N GLN A 105 38.12 -2.13 -0.80
CA GLN A 105 37.98 -1.93 -2.24
C GLN A 105 37.43 -0.52 -2.50
N PHE A 106 38.20 0.30 -3.21
CA PHE A 106 37.74 1.61 -3.66
C PHE A 106 37.40 1.57 -5.14
N VAL A 107 36.26 2.15 -5.50
CA VAL A 107 35.99 2.50 -6.89
C VAL A 107 36.50 3.92 -7.10
N VAL A 108 37.52 4.05 -7.93
CA VAL A 108 38.09 5.35 -8.25
C VAL A 108 37.62 5.75 -9.64
N THR A 109 36.94 6.89 -9.73
CA THR A 109 36.62 7.53 -11.01
C THR A 109 37.57 8.69 -11.22
N ALA A 110 37.98 8.95 -12.46
CA ALA A 110 38.77 10.12 -12.82
C ALA A 110 37.81 11.25 -13.31
N ASP A 111 38.10 12.49 -12.95
CA ASP A 111 37.46 13.66 -13.54
C ASP A 111 37.97 13.91 -14.99
N ALA A 112 37.41 14.89 -15.68
CA ALA A 112 37.78 15.27 -17.04
C ALA A 112 39.25 15.70 -17.16
N SER A 113 39.94 15.95 -16.07
CA SER A 113 41.36 16.35 -16.00
C SER A 113 42.27 15.17 -15.61
N GLY A 114 41.68 13.97 -15.44
CA GLY A 114 42.45 12.77 -15.08
C GLY A 114 42.77 12.64 -13.58
N ASN A 115 42.18 13.50 -12.72
CA ASN A 115 42.35 13.38 -11.29
C ASN A 115 41.46 12.28 -10.73
N LEU A 116 42.02 11.47 -9.85
CA LEU A 116 41.29 10.38 -9.18
C LEU A 116 40.28 10.96 -8.18
N ILE A 117 39.01 10.62 -8.38
CA ILE A 117 37.95 10.98 -7.45
C ILE A 117 37.61 9.74 -6.62
N THR A 118 37.83 9.81 -5.30
CA THR A 118 37.41 8.75 -4.37
C THR A 118 35.91 8.89 -4.12
N ALA A 119 35.11 8.00 -4.65
CA ALA A 119 33.68 7.95 -4.35
C ALA A 119 33.44 6.95 -3.21
N ASN A 120 32.92 7.42 -2.08
CA ASN A 120 32.54 6.56 -0.95
C ASN A 120 31.23 5.81 -1.21
N SER A 121 30.51 6.14 -2.27
CA SER A 121 29.30 5.42 -2.69
C SER A 121 29.04 5.61 -4.17
N ILE A 122 28.62 4.54 -4.82
CA ILE A 122 28.09 4.58 -6.19
C ILE A 122 26.60 4.35 -6.09
N SER A 123 25.82 5.28 -6.59
CA SER A 123 24.37 5.14 -6.69
C SER A 123 23.95 4.98 -8.15
N THR A 124 22.95 4.15 -8.39
CA THR A 124 22.26 4.09 -9.67
C THR A 124 21.31 5.28 -9.84
N VAL A 125 20.97 5.59 -11.08
CA VAL A 125 19.92 6.59 -11.34
C VAL A 125 18.59 6.08 -10.77
N SER A 126 17.88 6.95 -10.09
CA SER A 126 16.54 6.63 -9.60
C SER A 126 15.55 6.67 -10.76
N VAL A 127 14.81 5.58 -10.94
CA VAL A 127 13.77 5.45 -11.96
C VAL A 127 12.49 4.99 -11.28
N GLY A 128 11.38 5.66 -11.58
CA GLY A 128 10.08 5.31 -11.00
C GLY A 128 9.28 6.53 -10.55
N GLY A 129 8.22 6.27 -9.80
CA GLY A 129 7.35 7.28 -9.21
C GLY A 129 7.46 7.32 -7.69
N SER A 130 6.52 8.03 -7.07
CA SER A 130 6.43 8.17 -5.61
C SER A 130 5.87 6.94 -4.90
N GLU A 131 5.40 5.95 -5.65
CA GLU A 131 4.70 4.78 -5.11
C GLU A 131 5.00 3.53 -5.95
N THR A 132 5.17 2.39 -5.28
CA THR A 132 5.21 1.07 -5.93
C THR A 132 3.79 0.51 -5.97
N ARG A 133 3.23 0.33 -7.17
CA ARG A 133 1.87 -0.18 -7.34
C ARG A 133 1.72 -1.05 -8.58
N PRO A 134 0.81 -2.06 -8.56
CA PRO A 134 0.42 -2.78 -9.75
C PRO A 134 -0.42 -1.86 -10.68
N ARG A 135 -0.63 -2.27 -11.92
CA ARG A 135 -1.64 -1.65 -12.79
C ARG A 135 -3.01 -1.81 -12.15
N ASN A 136 -3.79 -0.74 -12.12
CA ASN A 136 -5.07 -0.70 -11.41
C ASN A 136 -6.08 0.18 -12.12
N VAL A 137 -7.34 0.06 -11.71
CA VAL A 137 -8.45 0.92 -12.09
C VAL A 137 -9.14 1.38 -10.82
N ALA A 138 -9.39 2.68 -10.71
CA ALA A 138 -10.01 3.26 -9.53
C ALA A 138 -11.53 3.05 -9.52
N PHE A 139 -12.03 2.57 -8.38
CA PHE A 139 -13.45 2.50 -8.05
C PHE A 139 -13.69 3.18 -6.71
N ASN A 140 -14.90 3.69 -6.52
CA ASN A 140 -15.34 4.21 -5.24
C ASN A 140 -15.79 3.05 -4.35
N TYR A 141 -15.13 2.80 -3.23
CA TYR A 141 -15.61 1.81 -2.27
C TYR A 141 -16.80 2.35 -1.49
N ILE A 142 -17.89 1.61 -1.51
CA ILE A 142 -19.12 1.94 -0.80
C ILE A 142 -19.59 0.76 0.03
N VAL A 143 -20.34 1.02 1.09
CA VAL A 143 -20.98 0.00 1.94
C VAL A 143 -22.49 0.19 1.94
N ARG A 144 -23.22 -0.92 1.99
CA ARG A 144 -24.64 -0.86 2.31
C ARG A 144 -24.79 -0.46 3.78
N ALA A 145 -25.59 0.56 4.05
CA ALA A 145 -25.73 1.14 5.38
C ALA A 145 -26.89 0.54 6.19
N ALA A 146 -27.88 0.04 5.49
CA ALA A 146 -29.08 -0.57 6.09
C ALA A 146 -29.60 -1.75 5.28
#